data_c3d0efa3c246f60d041bd198b022184c
#
_entry.id   c3d0efa3c246f60d041bd198b022184c
#
_cell.length_a   1.000
_cell.length_b   1.000
_cell.length_c   1.000
_cell.angle_alpha   90.00
_cell.angle_beta   90.00
_cell.angle_gamma   90.00
#
_symmetry.space_group_name_H-M   'P 1'
#
loop_
_entity.id
_entity.type
_entity.pdbx_description
1 polymer ?
#
loop_
_entity_poly.entity_id
_entity_poly.type
_entity_poly.pdbx_seq_one_letter_code
_entity_poly.pdbx_strand_id
1 'polypeptide(L)'
;MAGAGPRPATLRTAFAIAWPASLAAIITPVLGLIDIAVLGRGADAVALAGASLGGAVISVLYWSFGFLRMSLSGLSAQALGSKDEVQLRAYLLQGLGIGFTVGFVILILASPIIAAGHMLLVETSEASEDAGRAMETYLRVRLLAAPAVIATTAVLGWLTGQGRTGLLMAITTAIAVINACLSVLFVLRMDQGIAGLAAATALAEVAGLALGGLAVLWVTHQRGGIRRHWSLARARMGLGATMSLNRDIFIRTFLIDIVLLSFARLGAGFGDLTVAANHVLLNLILSVTLLLDGPAIAAETFVGQASGARQNKAALFDAAWRETAKIIAAEALFLFLCLAVFSSAVLRVIVGDGPDSSVVIAEAQRFMPWAIFMPLAVAAAYQLDGVFIGATRADKLRDTMAMSALVFGAVAALSMPLIGNHGLWMALLIFMLMRGALLLHAWPVVKAAVLGHSVGMPPSRAAQDLPK
;
A
#
# COMPACT_ATOMS: atom_id res chain seq x y z
N MET A 1 -11.41 -21.00 22.95
CA MET A 1 -9.95 -21.18 23.11
C MET A 1 -9.30 -19.86 23.57
N ALA A 2 -9.67 -19.38 24.75
CA ALA A 2 -9.23 -18.09 25.30
C ALA A 2 -8.20 -18.31 26.42
N GLY A 3 -6.97 -18.66 26.09
CA GLY A 3 -5.96 -18.89 27.13
C GLY A 3 -4.50 -18.96 26.70
N ALA A 4 -4.24 -19.35 25.47
CA ALA A 4 -2.86 -19.43 24.98
C ALA A 4 -2.35 -18.04 24.53
N GLY A 5 -1.16 -17.65 25.00
CA GLY A 5 -0.46 -16.45 24.50
C GLY A 5 -0.13 -16.53 22.99
N PRO A 6 0.44 -15.46 22.42
CA PRO A 6 0.89 -15.51 21.04
C PRO A 6 1.85 -16.69 20.86
N ARG A 7 1.67 -17.46 19.80
CA ARG A 7 2.52 -18.61 19.47
C ARG A 7 3.66 -18.14 18.55
N PRO A 8 4.84 -18.77 18.63
CA PRO A 8 5.91 -18.49 17.67
C PRO A 8 5.43 -18.70 16.23
N ALA A 9 5.88 -17.83 15.35
CA ALA A 9 5.64 -18.00 13.92
C ALA A 9 6.28 -19.30 13.42
N THR A 10 5.57 -20.01 12.58
CA THR A 10 6.10 -21.15 11.80
C THR A 10 5.95 -20.82 10.32
N LEU A 11 6.70 -21.48 9.47
CA LEU A 11 6.60 -21.26 8.02
C LEU A 11 5.14 -21.40 7.53
N ARG A 12 4.43 -22.42 8.03
CA ARG A 12 3.02 -22.66 7.68
C ARG A 12 2.11 -21.52 8.12
N THR A 13 2.27 -21.01 9.36
CA THR A 13 1.42 -19.92 9.86
C THR A 13 1.76 -18.58 9.21
N ALA A 14 3.04 -18.33 8.92
CA ALA A 14 3.48 -17.15 8.21
C ALA A 14 2.96 -17.15 6.75
N PHE A 15 3.07 -18.29 6.06
CA PHE A 15 2.52 -18.44 4.72
C PHE A 15 1.00 -18.30 4.71
N ALA A 16 0.29 -18.83 5.71
CA ALA A 16 -1.17 -18.70 5.80
C ALA A 16 -1.65 -17.25 5.96
N ILE A 17 -0.80 -16.34 6.46
CA ILE A 17 -1.06 -14.90 6.50
C ILE A 17 -0.60 -14.23 5.21
N ALA A 18 0.59 -14.61 4.69
CA ALA A 18 1.20 -13.96 3.55
C ALA A 18 0.41 -14.15 2.24
N TRP A 19 0.06 -15.40 1.87
CA TRP A 19 -0.55 -15.67 0.56
C TRP A 19 -1.89 -14.96 0.32
N PRO A 20 -2.84 -14.87 1.30
CA PRO A 20 -4.06 -14.11 1.05
C PRO A 20 -3.80 -12.61 0.93
N ALA A 21 -2.78 -12.10 1.64
CA ALA A 21 -2.40 -10.70 1.57
C ALA A 21 -1.74 -10.36 0.22
N SER A 22 -0.84 -11.21 -0.31
CA SER A 22 -0.27 -11.06 -1.66
C SER A 22 -1.35 -11.08 -2.74
N LEU A 23 -2.31 -12.02 -2.65
CA LEU A 23 -3.42 -12.06 -3.61
C LEU A 23 -4.31 -10.81 -3.52
N ALA A 24 -4.62 -10.34 -2.30
CA ALA A 24 -5.39 -9.12 -2.10
C ALA A 24 -4.71 -7.90 -2.73
N ALA A 25 -3.39 -7.81 -2.70
CA ALA A 25 -2.63 -6.72 -3.29
C ALA A 25 -2.74 -6.65 -4.83
N ILE A 26 -2.84 -7.82 -5.50
CA ILE A 26 -2.98 -7.90 -6.96
C ILE A 26 -4.40 -7.56 -7.43
N ILE A 27 -5.41 -7.76 -6.61
CA ILE A 27 -6.81 -7.53 -7.00
C ILE A 27 -7.04 -6.08 -7.45
N THR A 28 -6.41 -5.10 -6.80
CA THR A 28 -6.58 -3.68 -7.14
C THR A 28 -6.10 -3.33 -8.57
N PRO A 29 -4.88 -3.69 -9.01
CA PRO A 29 -4.48 -3.49 -10.41
C PRO A 29 -5.36 -4.25 -11.41
N VAL A 30 -5.78 -5.48 -11.10
CA VAL A 30 -6.66 -6.27 -11.96
C VAL A 30 -8.01 -5.57 -12.14
N LEU A 31 -8.54 -4.97 -11.08
CA LEU A 31 -9.78 -4.21 -11.13
C LEU A 31 -9.66 -3.02 -12.11
N GLY A 32 -8.57 -2.26 -12.05
CA GLY A 32 -8.32 -1.18 -13.00
C GLY A 32 -8.31 -1.64 -14.47
N LEU A 33 -7.74 -2.82 -14.74
CA LEU A 33 -7.77 -3.40 -16.09
C LEU A 33 -9.18 -3.79 -16.52
N ILE A 34 -10.00 -4.32 -15.61
CA ILE A 34 -11.42 -4.64 -15.87
C ILE A 34 -12.19 -3.37 -16.21
N ASP A 35 -12.02 -2.31 -15.45
CA ASP A 35 -12.68 -1.02 -15.66
C ASP A 35 -12.34 -0.44 -17.04
N ILE A 36 -11.06 -0.45 -17.44
CA ILE A 36 -10.61 -0.05 -18.77
C ILE A 36 -11.24 -0.92 -19.86
N ALA A 37 -11.26 -2.23 -19.68
CA ALA A 37 -11.81 -3.17 -20.66
C ALA A 37 -13.32 -3.02 -20.84
N VAL A 38 -14.07 -2.73 -19.75
CA VAL A 38 -15.51 -2.49 -19.79
C VAL A 38 -15.80 -1.16 -20.47
N LEU A 39 -15.08 -0.09 -20.09
CA LEU A 39 -15.29 1.23 -20.66
C LEU A 39 -14.92 1.27 -22.15
N GLY A 40 -13.83 0.62 -22.55
CA GLY A 40 -13.40 0.56 -23.94
C GLY A 40 -14.35 -0.20 -24.89
N ARG A 41 -15.31 -0.98 -24.34
CA ARG A 41 -16.35 -1.65 -25.11
C ARG A 41 -17.67 -0.89 -25.16
N GLY A 42 -17.95 -0.02 -24.18
CA GLY A 42 -19.24 0.64 -24.02
C GLY A 42 -19.18 2.17 -24.08
N ALA A 43 -18.01 2.78 -24.30
CA ALA A 43 -17.86 4.22 -24.33
C ALA A 43 -16.84 4.66 -25.40
N ASP A 44 -16.83 5.95 -25.70
CA ASP A 44 -15.90 6.55 -26.65
C ASP A 44 -14.48 6.77 -26.07
N ALA A 45 -13.53 7.14 -26.92
CA ALA A 45 -12.16 7.41 -26.51
C ALA A 45 -12.04 8.57 -25.49
N VAL A 46 -12.98 9.52 -25.53
CA VAL A 46 -13.02 10.67 -24.60
C VAL A 46 -13.33 10.20 -23.19
N ALA A 47 -14.32 9.31 -23.03
CA ALA A 47 -14.65 8.73 -21.73
C ALA A 47 -13.51 7.90 -21.17
N LEU A 48 -12.80 7.14 -22.01
CA LEU A 48 -11.63 6.36 -21.61
C LEU A 48 -10.48 7.27 -21.14
N ALA A 49 -10.20 8.35 -21.86
CA ALA A 49 -9.21 9.35 -21.47
C ALA A 49 -9.59 10.02 -20.14
N GLY A 50 -10.85 10.46 -20.00
CA GLY A 50 -11.35 11.07 -18.76
C GLY A 50 -11.29 10.14 -17.56
N ALA A 51 -11.64 8.85 -17.73
CA ALA A 51 -11.52 7.85 -16.66
C ALA A 51 -10.07 7.59 -16.26
N SER A 52 -9.14 7.59 -17.22
CA SER A 52 -7.69 7.43 -16.96
C SER A 52 -7.14 8.61 -16.18
N LEU A 53 -7.46 9.85 -16.56
CA LEU A 53 -7.06 11.07 -15.86
C LEU A 53 -7.66 11.11 -14.44
N GLY A 54 -8.97 10.85 -14.33
CA GLY A 54 -9.65 10.81 -13.03
C GLY A 54 -9.15 9.69 -12.12
N GLY A 55 -8.86 8.52 -12.70
CA GLY A 55 -8.25 7.40 -12.01
C GLY A 55 -6.87 7.72 -11.43
N ALA A 56 -6.06 8.50 -12.17
CA ALA A 56 -4.76 8.96 -11.67
C ALA A 56 -4.91 9.87 -10.43
N VAL A 57 -5.85 10.83 -10.46
CA VAL A 57 -6.13 11.70 -9.30
C VAL A 57 -6.58 10.88 -8.09
N ILE A 58 -7.55 9.97 -8.28
CA ILE A 58 -8.08 9.10 -7.22
C ILE A 58 -6.98 8.19 -6.65
N SER A 59 -6.12 7.64 -7.52
CA SER A 59 -5.04 6.75 -7.10
C SER A 59 -4.05 7.48 -6.18
N VAL A 60 -3.57 8.66 -6.58
CA VAL A 60 -2.67 9.49 -5.76
C VAL A 60 -3.34 9.87 -4.44
N LEU A 61 -4.61 10.30 -4.51
CA LEU A 61 -5.36 10.72 -3.33
C LEU A 61 -5.52 9.57 -2.32
N TYR A 62 -6.03 8.41 -2.75
CA TYR A 62 -6.32 7.31 -1.81
C TYR A 62 -5.07 6.55 -1.39
N TRP A 63 -4.07 6.43 -2.25
CA TRP A 63 -2.78 5.83 -1.90
C TRP A 63 -2.09 6.59 -0.76
N SER A 64 -2.18 7.94 -0.79
CA SER A 64 -1.62 8.79 0.26
C SER A 64 -2.17 8.47 1.66
N PHE A 65 -3.38 7.88 1.77
CA PHE A 65 -3.97 7.46 3.04
C PHE A 65 -3.74 5.98 3.40
N GLY A 66 -2.96 5.24 2.61
CA GLY A 66 -2.56 3.86 2.90
C GLY A 66 -1.83 3.69 4.24
N PHE A 67 -1.23 4.76 4.77
CA PHE A 67 -0.62 4.78 6.10
C PHE A 67 -1.58 4.35 7.21
N LEU A 68 -2.88 4.62 7.07
CA LEU A 68 -3.90 4.27 8.07
C LEU A 68 -4.01 2.74 8.23
N ARG A 69 -3.93 1.98 7.13
CA ARG A 69 -3.89 0.51 7.16
C ARG A 69 -2.64 0.02 7.91
N MET A 70 -1.47 0.55 7.56
CA MET A 70 -0.19 0.14 8.15
C MET A 70 -0.13 0.44 9.65
N SER A 71 -0.49 1.65 10.07
CA SER A 71 -0.46 2.04 11.49
C SER A 71 -1.41 1.20 12.34
N LEU A 72 -2.65 1.01 11.87
CA LEU A 72 -3.65 0.22 12.58
C LEU A 72 -3.30 -1.27 12.63
N SER A 73 -2.64 -1.79 11.61
CA SER A 73 -2.17 -3.17 11.62
C SER A 73 -1.12 -3.39 12.71
N GLY A 74 -0.07 -2.56 12.78
CA GLY A 74 0.95 -2.66 13.83
C GLY A 74 0.37 -2.49 15.24
N LEU A 75 -0.45 -1.46 15.46
CA LEU A 75 -1.08 -1.18 16.76
C LEU A 75 -2.04 -2.31 17.20
N SER A 76 -2.85 -2.81 16.27
CA SER A 76 -3.79 -3.91 16.54
C SER A 76 -3.07 -5.21 16.84
N ALA A 77 -1.95 -5.49 16.15
CA ALA A 77 -1.11 -6.64 16.40
C ALA A 77 -0.51 -6.59 17.82
N GLN A 78 -0.04 -5.42 18.26
CA GLN A 78 0.47 -5.23 19.64
C GLN A 78 -0.61 -5.41 20.69
N ALA A 79 -1.79 -4.82 20.50
CA ALA A 79 -2.93 -5.00 21.41
C ALA A 79 -3.34 -6.48 21.51
N LEU A 80 -3.32 -7.18 20.38
CA LEU A 80 -3.58 -8.63 20.37
C LEU A 80 -2.51 -9.41 21.13
N GLY A 81 -1.23 -9.07 20.94
CA GLY A 81 -0.11 -9.68 21.64
C GLY A 81 -0.18 -9.52 23.15
N SER A 82 -0.59 -8.35 23.63
CA SER A 82 -0.80 -8.05 25.07
C SER A 82 -2.11 -8.61 25.64
N LYS A 83 -2.98 -9.16 24.82
CA LYS A 83 -4.35 -9.62 25.15
C LYS A 83 -5.25 -8.47 25.67
N ASP A 84 -5.01 -7.25 25.26
CA ASP A 84 -5.81 -6.08 25.64
C ASP A 84 -6.95 -5.87 24.61
N GLU A 85 -8.10 -6.50 24.87
CA GLU A 85 -9.29 -6.40 24.02
C GLU A 85 -9.88 -4.98 24.00
N VAL A 86 -9.73 -4.23 25.08
CA VAL A 86 -10.21 -2.84 25.15
C VAL A 86 -9.36 -1.95 24.24
N GLN A 87 -8.04 -2.13 24.29
CA GLN A 87 -7.11 -1.38 23.43
C GLN A 87 -7.27 -1.77 21.96
N LEU A 88 -7.46 -3.06 21.66
CA LEU A 88 -7.69 -3.55 20.30
C LEU A 88 -8.92 -2.88 19.65
N ARG A 89 -10.02 -2.74 20.42
CA ARG A 89 -11.23 -2.05 19.94
C ARG A 89 -11.08 -0.54 19.93
N ALA A 90 -10.31 0.02 20.85
CA ALA A 90 -10.00 1.44 20.86
C ALA A 90 -9.25 1.86 19.57
N TYR A 91 -8.30 1.05 19.09
CA TYR A 91 -7.63 1.29 17.83
C TYR A 91 -8.58 1.25 16.61
N LEU A 92 -9.56 0.35 16.61
CA LEU A 92 -10.58 0.36 15.56
C LEU A 92 -11.40 1.66 15.59
N LEU A 93 -11.84 2.12 16.79
CA LEU A 93 -12.56 3.39 16.93
C LEU A 93 -11.72 4.59 16.47
N GLN A 94 -10.43 4.61 16.81
CA GLN A 94 -9.49 5.64 16.32
C GLN A 94 -9.40 5.62 14.80
N GLY A 95 -9.20 4.44 14.22
CA GLY A 95 -9.08 4.27 12.77
C GLY A 95 -10.33 4.69 12.03
N LEU A 96 -11.51 4.26 12.49
CA LEU A 96 -12.79 4.68 11.92
C LEU A 96 -13.02 6.19 12.09
N GLY A 97 -12.72 6.75 13.26
CA GLY A 97 -12.82 8.18 13.51
C GLY A 97 -11.94 9.00 12.56
N ILE A 98 -10.65 8.62 12.42
CA ILE A 98 -9.73 9.25 11.47
C ILE A 98 -10.23 9.04 10.04
N GLY A 99 -10.62 7.80 9.68
CA GLY A 99 -11.05 7.44 8.34
C GLY A 99 -12.27 8.25 7.87
N PHE A 100 -13.30 8.32 8.70
CA PHE A 100 -14.49 9.15 8.39
C PHE A 100 -14.15 10.64 8.35
N THR A 101 -13.37 11.15 9.31
CA THR A 101 -12.99 12.57 9.32
C THR A 101 -12.24 12.94 8.05
N VAL A 102 -11.23 12.18 7.68
CA VAL A 102 -10.45 12.40 6.44
C VAL A 102 -11.34 12.25 5.21
N GLY A 103 -12.16 11.21 5.15
CA GLY A 103 -13.08 10.99 4.03
C GLY A 103 -14.09 12.13 3.86
N PHE A 104 -14.65 12.67 4.95
CA PHE A 104 -15.52 13.83 4.88
C PHE A 104 -14.77 15.12 4.50
N VAL A 105 -13.54 15.31 4.96
CA VAL A 105 -12.69 16.42 4.52
C VAL A 105 -12.44 16.34 3.01
N ILE A 106 -12.10 15.16 2.47
CA ILE A 106 -11.97 14.95 1.02
C ILE A 106 -13.26 15.29 0.29
N LEU A 107 -14.41 14.88 0.82
CA LEU A 107 -15.71 15.17 0.22
C LEU A 107 -16.02 16.67 0.22
N ILE A 108 -15.72 17.38 1.30
CA ILE A 108 -15.87 18.84 1.39
C ILE A 108 -14.93 19.54 0.41
N LEU A 109 -13.72 19.03 0.25
CA LEU A 109 -12.70 19.56 -0.65
C LEU A 109 -12.82 19.00 -2.09
N ALA A 110 -13.91 18.31 -2.43
CA ALA A 110 -14.07 17.69 -3.75
C ALA A 110 -13.92 18.71 -4.90
N SER A 111 -14.56 19.88 -4.79
CA SER A 111 -14.47 20.93 -5.83
C SER A 111 -13.02 21.43 -6.04
N PRO A 112 -12.25 21.84 -5.02
CA PRO A 112 -10.86 22.22 -5.22
C PRO A 112 -9.96 21.06 -5.68
N ILE A 113 -10.23 19.81 -5.27
CA ILE A 113 -9.49 18.64 -5.76
C ILE A 113 -9.72 18.43 -7.27
N ILE A 114 -10.98 18.54 -7.72
CA ILE A 114 -11.35 18.45 -9.13
C ILE A 114 -10.69 19.57 -9.93
N ALA A 115 -10.77 20.82 -9.45
CA ALA A 115 -10.14 21.95 -10.11
C ALA A 115 -8.60 21.81 -10.22
N ALA A 116 -7.94 21.36 -9.14
CA ALA A 116 -6.50 21.09 -9.18
C ALA A 116 -6.17 19.98 -10.16
N GLY A 117 -6.96 18.89 -10.21
CA GLY A 117 -6.80 17.82 -11.18
C GLY A 117 -6.94 18.32 -12.62
N HIS A 118 -7.93 19.16 -12.90
CA HIS A 118 -8.13 19.77 -14.21
C HIS A 118 -6.96 20.65 -14.60
N MET A 119 -6.54 21.56 -13.74
CA MET A 119 -5.40 22.43 -13.96
C MET A 119 -4.11 21.63 -14.24
N LEU A 120 -3.84 20.59 -13.43
CA LEU A 120 -2.60 19.82 -13.52
C LEU A 120 -2.57 18.80 -14.67
N LEU A 121 -3.71 18.27 -15.07
CA LEU A 121 -3.77 17.15 -16.02
C LEU A 121 -4.43 17.49 -17.37
N VAL A 122 -5.12 18.62 -17.47
CA VAL A 122 -5.76 19.06 -18.71
C VAL A 122 -5.08 20.32 -19.24
N GLU A 123 -5.03 21.41 -18.46
CA GLU A 123 -4.48 22.68 -18.92
C GLU A 123 -2.97 22.64 -19.21
N THR A 124 -2.21 21.75 -18.53
CA THR A 124 -0.75 21.62 -18.73
C THR A 124 -0.37 20.49 -19.68
N SER A 125 -1.34 19.80 -20.27
CA SER A 125 -1.13 18.68 -21.20
C SER A 125 -1.87 18.92 -22.52
N GLU A 126 -1.69 18.02 -23.48
CA GLU A 126 -2.44 18.01 -24.76
C GLU A 126 -3.82 17.31 -24.64
N ALA A 127 -4.31 17.09 -23.40
CA ALA A 127 -5.62 16.47 -23.20
C ALA A 127 -6.75 17.39 -23.69
N SER A 128 -7.75 16.80 -24.34
CA SER A 128 -8.89 17.57 -24.82
C SER A 128 -9.78 18.05 -23.67
N GLU A 129 -10.42 19.22 -23.86
CA GLU A 129 -11.41 19.74 -22.91
C GLU A 129 -12.57 18.78 -22.65
N ASP A 130 -12.92 17.95 -23.64
CA ASP A 130 -13.94 16.91 -23.49
C ASP A 130 -13.48 15.80 -22.55
N ALA A 131 -12.21 15.39 -22.62
CA ALA A 131 -11.61 14.45 -21.66
C ALA A 131 -11.55 15.07 -20.25
N GLY A 132 -11.27 16.37 -20.15
CA GLY A 132 -11.33 17.12 -18.89
C GLY A 132 -12.72 17.10 -18.27
N ARG A 133 -13.78 17.36 -19.03
CA ARG A 133 -15.19 17.27 -18.56
C ARG A 133 -15.59 15.85 -18.14
N ALA A 134 -15.12 14.85 -18.89
CA ALA A 134 -15.32 13.45 -18.54
C ALA A 134 -14.61 13.09 -17.21
N MET A 135 -13.36 13.53 -17.03
CA MET A 135 -12.62 13.40 -15.77
C MET A 135 -13.35 14.04 -14.60
N GLU A 136 -13.86 15.27 -14.75
CA GLU A 136 -14.64 15.94 -13.70
C GLU A 136 -15.88 15.13 -13.31
N THR A 137 -16.62 14.61 -14.29
CA THR A 137 -17.81 13.77 -14.07
C THR A 137 -17.43 12.53 -13.27
N TYR A 138 -16.35 11.85 -13.65
CA TYR A 138 -15.82 10.70 -12.94
C TYR A 138 -15.46 11.04 -11.48
N LEU A 139 -14.69 12.12 -11.27
CA LEU A 139 -14.23 12.53 -9.95
C LEU A 139 -15.38 12.94 -9.03
N ARG A 140 -16.39 13.68 -9.53
CA ARG A 140 -17.57 14.08 -8.75
C ARG A 140 -18.28 12.87 -8.15
N VAL A 141 -18.43 11.80 -8.90
CA VAL A 141 -19.11 10.59 -8.42
C VAL A 141 -18.18 9.77 -7.50
N ARG A 142 -16.91 9.60 -7.87
CA ARG A 142 -15.95 8.81 -7.10
C ARG A 142 -15.66 9.39 -5.71
N LEU A 143 -15.55 10.71 -5.58
CA LEU A 143 -15.27 11.37 -4.31
C LEU A 143 -16.42 11.24 -3.29
N LEU A 144 -17.66 10.95 -3.72
CA LEU A 144 -18.76 10.65 -2.80
C LEU A 144 -18.48 9.43 -1.92
N ALA A 145 -17.72 8.48 -2.42
CA ALA A 145 -17.35 7.27 -1.68
C ALA A 145 -16.12 7.46 -0.75
N ALA A 146 -15.46 8.62 -0.76
CA ALA A 146 -14.24 8.85 0.03
C ALA A 146 -14.36 8.46 1.51
N PRO A 147 -15.45 8.79 2.25
CA PRO A 147 -15.63 8.35 3.62
C PRO A 147 -15.66 6.82 3.77
N ALA A 148 -16.28 6.13 2.81
CA ALA A 148 -16.35 4.67 2.82
C ALA A 148 -14.98 4.04 2.52
N VAL A 149 -14.25 4.55 1.53
CA VAL A 149 -12.92 4.05 1.14
C VAL A 149 -11.93 4.16 2.30
N ILE A 150 -11.81 5.35 2.91
CA ILE A 150 -10.84 5.56 3.99
C ILE A 150 -11.23 4.79 5.26
N ALA A 151 -12.52 4.70 5.59
CA ALA A 151 -12.98 3.89 6.71
C ALA A 151 -12.74 2.38 6.47
N THR A 152 -12.95 1.90 5.25
CA THR A 152 -12.62 0.50 4.88
C THR A 152 -11.13 0.22 5.04
N THR A 153 -10.26 1.14 4.64
CA THR A 153 -8.80 1.03 4.84
C THR A 153 -8.44 0.84 6.31
N ALA A 154 -9.11 1.56 7.22
CA ALA A 154 -8.95 1.39 8.67
C ALA A 154 -9.38 0.00 9.15
N VAL A 155 -10.54 -0.50 8.68
CA VAL A 155 -11.03 -1.85 9.02
C VAL A 155 -10.06 -2.92 8.53
N LEU A 156 -9.58 -2.80 7.29
CA LEU A 156 -8.62 -3.74 6.71
C LEU A 156 -7.31 -3.77 7.50
N GLY A 157 -6.80 -2.61 7.94
CA GLY A 157 -5.63 -2.52 8.82
C GLY A 157 -5.86 -3.23 10.16
N TRP A 158 -7.00 -3.00 10.80
CA TRP A 158 -7.35 -3.65 12.06
C TRP A 158 -7.47 -5.19 11.93
N LEU A 159 -8.02 -5.69 10.82
CA LEU A 159 -8.10 -7.12 10.53
C LEU A 159 -6.72 -7.72 10.26
N THR A 160 -5.89 -7.00 9.50
CA THR A 160 -4.51 -7.39 9.15
C THR A 160 -3.67 -7.61 10.41
N GLY A 161 -3.67 -6.66 11.36
CA GLY A 161 -2.92 -6.78 12.61
C GLY A 161 -3.32 -7.98 13.48
N GLN A 162 -4.53 -8.51 13.27
CA GLN A 162 -4.99 -9.73 13.91
C GLN A 162 -4.64 -11.01 13.14
N GLY A 163 -3.94 -10.90 12.01
CA GLY A 163 -3.63 -12.02 11.13
C GLY A 163 -4.84 -12.55 10.36
N ARG A 164 -5.92 -11.76 10.24
CA ARG A 164 -7.16 -12.13 9.54
C ARG A 164 -7.08 -11.77 8.05
N THR A 165 -5.95 -12.06 7.40
CA THR A 165 -5.71 -11.72 5.99
C THR A 165 -6.64 -12.45 5.01
N GLY A 166 -7.20 -13.59 5.40
CA GLY A 166 -8.28 -14.23 4.65
C GLY A 166 -9.55 -13.36 4.55
N LEU A 167 -9.90 -12.60 5.61
CA LEU A 167 -10.99 -11.61 5.55
C LEU A 167 -10.61 -10.40 4.72
N LEU A 168 -9.36 -9.93 4.81
CA LEU A 168 -8.83 -8.88 3.94
C LEU A 168 -9.05 -9.29 2.47
N MET A 169 -8.57 -10.46 2.07
CA MET A 169 -8.71 -10.98 0.71
C MET A 169 -10.19 -11.12 0.31
N ALA A 170 -11.02 -11.66 1.18
CA ALA A 170 -12.45 -11.84 0.89
C ALA A 170 -13.17 -10.51 0.64
N ILE A 171 -12.90 -9.47 1.46
CA ILE A 171 -13.50 -8.14 1.32
C ILE A 171 -13.00 -7.47 0.03
N THR A 172 -11.70 -7.47 -0.25
CA THR A 172 -11.14 -6.87 -1.46
C THR A 172 -11.61 -7.58 -2.72
N THR A 173 -11.70 -8.92 -2.70
CA THR A 173 -12.28 -9.70 -3.81
C THR A 173 -13.76 -9.38 -4.01
N ALA A 174 -14.53 -9.26 -2.93
CA ALA A 174 -15.96 -8.93 -3.03
C ALA A 174 -16.15 -7.52 -3.62
N ILE A 175 -15.35 -6.53 -3.20
CA ILE A 175 -15.36 -5.19 -3.80
C ILE A 175 -15.09 -5.28 -5.30
N ALA A 176 -14.06 -6.04 -5.72
CA ALA A 176 -13.71 -6.17 -7.13
C ALA A 176 -14.80 -6.85 -7.95
N VAL A 177 -15.41 -7.91 -7.42
CA VAL A 177 -16.51 -8.63 -8.10
C VAL A 177 -17.76 -7.73 -8.21
N ILE A 178 -18.14 -7.04 -7.12
CA ILE A 178 -19.28 -6.12 -7.12
C ILE A 178 -19.02 -4.99 -8.13
N ASN A 179 -17.81 -4.39 -8.11
CA ASN A 179 -17.45 -3.36 -9.08
C ASN A 179 -17.58 -3.89 -10.53
N ALA A 180 -16.95 -5.02 -10.85
CA ALA A 180 -16.99 -5.60 -12.20
C ALA A 180 -18.43 -5.85 -12.67
N CYS A 181 -19.29 -6.44 -11.81
CA CYS A 181 -20.69 -6.68 -12.12
C CYS A 181 -21.47 -5.39 -12.36
N LEU A 182 -21.27 -4.38 -11.49
CA LEU A 182 -21.94 -3.09 -11.62
C LEU A 182 -21.42 -2.29 -12.81
N SER A 183 -20.11 -2.34 -13.11
CA SER A 183 -19.51 -1.71 -14.29
C SER A 183 -20.10 -2.28 -15.58
N VAL A 184 -20.22 -3.60 -15.70
CA VAL A 184 -20.88 -4.26 -16.83
C VAL A 184 -22.36 -3.82 -16.92
N LEU A 185 -23.07 -3.79 -15.80
CA LEU A 185 -24.47 -3.39 -15.77
C LEU A 185 -24.66 -1.93 -16.19
N PHE A 186 -23.95 -1.00 -15.56
CA PHE A 186 -24.17 0.45 -15.78
C PHE A 186 -23.60 0.91 -17.12
N VAL A 187 -22.40 0.43 -17.51
CA VAL A 187 -21.76 0.88 -18.75
C VAL A 187 -22.33 0.14 -19.98
N LEU A 188 -22.40 -1.21 -19.95
CA LEU A 188 -22.75 -1.99 -21.14
C LEU A 188 -24.25 -2.25 -21.31
N ARG A 189 -25.05 -2.26 -20.22
CA ARG A 189 -26.48 -2.54 -20.30
C ARG A 189 -27.35 -1.31 -20.15
N MET A 190 -26.93 -0.34 -19.34
CA MET A 190 -27.69 0.89 -19.06
C MET A 190 -27.14 2.09 -19.82
N ASP A 191 -26.03 1.93 -20.56
CA ASP A 191 -25.40 2.97 -21.41
C ASP A 191 -25.07 4.28 -20.66
N GLN A 192 -24.66 4.15 -19.38
CA GLN A 192 -24.37 5.32 -18.53
C GLN A 192 -22.91 5.83 -18.69
N GLY A 193 -22.11 5.23 -19.58
CA GLY A 193 -20.76 5.66 -19.89
C GLY A 193 -19.86 5.81 -18.66
N ILE A 194 -19.09 6.89 -18.62
CA ILE A 194 -18.13 7.17 -17.54
C ILE A 194 -18.79 7.41 -16.17
N ALA A 195 -19.98 8.01 -16.15
CA ALA A 195 -20.72 8.22 -14.90
C ALA A 195 -21.16 6.87 -14.28
N GLY A 196 -21.59 5.92 -15.13
CA GLY A 196 -21.91 4.56 -14.72
C GLY A 196 -20.72 3.82 -14.16
N LEU A 197 -19.54 3.92 -14.80
CA LEU A 197 -18.30 3.34 -14.28
C LEU A 197 -17.94 3.91 -12.90
N ALA A 198 -17.97 5.24 -12.76
CA ALA A 198 -17.68 5.89 -11.50
C ALA A 198 -18.65 5.49 -10.38
N ALA A 199 -19.96 5.37 -10.72
CA ALA A 199 -20.99 4.93 -9.79
C ALA A 199 -20.81 3.46 -9.38
N ALA A 200 -20.48 2.58 -10.31
CA ALA A 200 -20.20 1.17 -10.05
C ALA A 200 -19.09 1.01 -9.00
N THR A 201 -17.99 1.72 -9.21
CA THR A 201 -16.85 1.67 -8.29
C THR A 201 -17.19 2.32 -6.93
N ALA A 202 -17.88 3.46 -6.91
CA ALA A 202 -18.30 4.11 -5.67
C ALA A 202 -19.24 3.21 -4.83
N LEU A 203 -20.20 2.55 -5.46
CA LEU A 203 -21.11 1.62 -4.80
C LEU A 203 -20.39 0.37 -4.29
N ALA A 204 -19.43 -0.17 -5.05
CA ALA A 204 -18.61 -1.29 -4.62
C ALA A 204 -17.78 -0.95 -3.37
N GLU A 205 -17.23 0.26 -3.28
CA GLU A 205 -16.49 0.75 -2.12
C GLU A 205 -17.39 0.91 -0.88
N VAL A 206 -18.62 1.42 -1.06
CA VAL A 206 -19.62 1.48 0.03
C VAL A 206 -20.01 0.09 0.49
N ALA A 207 -20.21 -0.86 -0.44
CA ALA A 207 -20.44 -2.27 -0.11
C ALA A 207 -19.24 -2.87 0.65
N GLY A 208 -18.01 -2.48 0.29
CA GLY A 208 -16.79 -2.85 0.98
C GLY A 208 -16.79 -2.42 2.45
N LEU A 209 -17.24 -1.20 2.76
CA LEU A 209 -17.40 -0.74 4.15
C LEU A 209 -18.45 -1.57 4.90
N ALA A 210 -19.58 -1.88 4.26
CA ALA A 210 -20.61 -2.72 4.87
C ALA A 210 -20.09 -4.13 5.18
N LEU A 211 -19.39 -4.77 4.23
CA LEU A 211 -18.75 -6.08 4.42
C LEU A 211 -17.65 -6.02 5.50
N GLY A 212 -16.86 -4.96 5.52
CA GLY A 212 -15.90 -4.69 6.59
C GLY A 212 -16.57 -4.59 7.96
N GLY A 213 -17.68 -3.87 8.05
CA GLY A 213 -18.50 -3.77 9.26
C GLY A 213 -19.02 -5.13 9.74
N LEU A 214 -19.53 -5.96 8.82
CA LEU A 214 -19.95 -7.33 9.12
C LEU A 214 -18.78 -8.19 9.63
N ALA A 215 -17.60 -8.06 9.02
CA ALA A 215 -16.39 -8.75 9.47
C ALA A 215 -15.98 -8.30 10.89
N VAL A 216 -16.06 -7.00 11.19
CA VAL A 216 -15.81 -6.47 12.54
C VAL A 216 -16.81 -7.06 13.55
N LEU A 217 -18.10 -7.07 13.21
CA LEU A 217 -19.14 -7.65 14.08
C LEU A 217 -18.88 -9.13 14.34
N TRP A 218 -18.55 -9.88 13.30
CA TRP A 218 -18.23 -11.31 13.41
C TRP A 218 -16.99 -11.56 14.29
N VAL A 219 -15.89 -10.84 14.05
CA VAL A 219 -14.66 -10.97 14.82
C VAL A 219 -14.86 -10.56 16.28
N THR A 220 -15.57 -9.46 16.55
CA THR A 220 -15.85 -9.00 17.91
C THR A 220 -16.80 -9.93 18.65
N HIS A 221 -17.76 -10.56 17.95
CA HIS A 221 -18.61 -11.61 18.55
C HIS A 221 -17.78 -12.80 19.03
N GLN A 222 -16.85 -13.30 18.20
CA GLN A 222 -15.94 -14.39 18.57
C GLN A 222 -15.02 -14.04 19.75
N ARG A 223 -14.74 -12.74 20.00
CA ARG A 223 -13.81 -12.22 20.98
C ARG A 223 -14.49 -11.64 22.23
N GLY A 224 -15.50 -12.30 22.74
CA GLY A 224 -16.16 -11.95 23.98
C GLY A 224 -17.42 -11.11 23.86
N GLY A 225 -17.98 -11.00 22.64
CA GLY A 225 -19.26 -10.39 22.35
C GLY A 225 -19.19 -8.95 21.84
N ILE A 226 -20.22 -8.56 21.07
CA ILE A 226 -20.26 -7.28 20.36
C ILE A 226 -20.29 -6.08 21.30
N ARG A 227 -20.98 -6.19 22.45
CA ARG A 227 -21.24 -5.06 23.37
C ARG A 227 -20.14 -4.82 24.40
N ARG A 228 -19.19 -5.76 24.59
CA ARG A 228 -18.14 -5.67 25.61
C ARG A 228 -16.89 -4.95 25.08
N HIS A 229 -16.11 -4.39 25.98
CA HIS A 229 -14.75 -3.88 25.75
C HIS A 229 -14.66 -2.62 24.86
N TRP A 230 -15.75 -1.89 24.59
CA TRP A 230 -15.71 -0.61 23.92
C TRP A 230 -15.44 0.54 24.91
N SER A 231 -14.47 1.40 24.59
CA SER A 231 -14.12 2.54 25.43
C SER A 231 -13.68 3.73 24.59
N LEU A 232 -14.53 4.74 24.50
CA LEU A 232 -14.19 6.02 23.84
C LEU A 232 -13.10 6.78 24.61
N ALA A 233 -13.07 6.68 25.94
CA ALA A 233 -12.01 7.28 26.75
C ALA A 233 -10.65 6.68 26.38
N ARG A 234 -10.55 5.36 26.26
CA ARG A 234 -9.32 4.68 25.85
C ARG A 234 -8.91 5.06 24.42
N ALA A 235 -9.88 5.20 23.50
CA ALA A 235 -9.61 5.63 22.15
C ALA A 235 -9.05 7.05 22.11
N ARG A 236 -9.59 7.99 22.89
CA ARG A 236 -9.08 9.37 22.96
C ARG A 236 -7.68 9.47 23.56
N MET A 237 -7.37 8.71 24.59
CA MET A 237 -6.07 8.74 25.28
C MET A 237 -4.89 8.34 24.37
N GLY A 238 -5.07 7.39 23.44
CA GLY A 238 -4.01 6.91 22.53
C GLY A 238 -3.89 7.67 21.21
N LEU A 239 -4.77 8.65 20.95
CA LEU A 239 -4.88 9.29 19.64
C LEU A 239 -3.58 10.00 19.20
N GLY A 240 -2.90 10.69 20.12
CA GLY A 240 -1.64 11.39 19.83
C GLY A 240 -0.53 10.47 19.31
N ALA A 241 -0.38 9.30 19.93
CA ALA A 241 0.60 8.30 19.50
C ALA A 241 0.25 7.72 18.12
N THR A 242 -1.04 7.43 17.89
CA THR A 242 -1.54 6.97 16.58
C THR A 242 -1.30 8.02 15.49
N MET A 243 -1.55 9.30 15.77
CA MET A 243 -1.31 10.40 14.83
C MET A 243 0.17 10.59 14.53
N SER A 244 1.05 10.46 15.53
CA SER A 244 2.52 10.50 15.30
C SER A 244 2.99 9.37 14.39
N LEU A 245 2.51 8.14 14.64
CA LEU A 245 2.81 6.98 13.79
C LEU A 245 2.32 7.19 12.36
N ASN A 246 1.08 7.67 12.19
CA ASN A 246 0.48 7.97 10.91
C ASN A 246 1.30 9.01 10.13
N ARG A 247 1.72 10.10 10.80
CA ARG A 247 2.55 11.14 10.20
C ARG A 247 3.86 10.58 9.66
N ASP A 248 4.55 9.75 10.44
CA ASP A 248 5.85 9.22 10.05
C ASP A 248 5.74 8.25 8.87
N ILE A 249 4.67 7.42 8.82
CA ILE A 249 4.38 6.55 7.67
C ILE A 249 3.98 7.39 6.45
N PHE A 250 3.19 8.46 6.62
CA PHE A 250 2.81 9.36 5.54
C PHE A 250 4.04 10.01 4.90
N ILE A 251 4.94 10.59 5.72
CA ILE A 251 6.18 11.22 5.22
C ILE A 251 7.03 10.19 4.47
N ARG A 252 7.17 8.97 4.99
CA ARG A 252 7.87 7.87 4.30
C ARG A 252 7.27 7.60 2.92
N THR A 253 5.94 7.49 2.83
CA THR A 253 5.25 7.20 1.56
C THR A 253 5.41 8.35 0.58
N PHE A 254 5.26 9.58 1.04
CA PHE A 254 5.45 10.77 0.21
C PHE A 254 6.88 10.87 -0.35
N LEU A 255 7.90 10.47 0.41
CA LEU A 255 9.28 10.41 -0.07
C LEU A 255 9.50 9.36 -1.16
N ILE A 256 8.81 8.20 -1.10
CA ILE A 256 8.82 7.23 -2.20
C ILE A 256 8.22 7.84 -3.46
N ASP A 257 7.07 8.49 -3.33
CA ASP A 257 6.38 9.13 -4.45
C ASP A 257 7.25 10.21 -5.11
N ILE A 258 7.98 11.02 -4.31
CA ILE A 258 8.95 11.99 -4.82
C ILE A 258 10.06 11.29 -5.63
N VAL A 259 10.60 10.18 -5.16
CA VAL A 259 11.65 9.44 -5.89
C VAL A 259 11.10 8.90 -7.21
N LEU A 260 9.90 8.30 -7.22
CA LEU A 260 9.28 7.77 -8.43
C LEU A 260 8.93 8.88 -9.44
N LEU A 261 8.42 10.01 -8.96
CA LEU A 261 8.16 11.19 -9.79
C LEU A 261 9.46 11.78 -10.36
N SER A 262 10.52 11.85 -9.54
CA SER A 262 11.84 12.29 -9.98
C SER A 262 12.42 11.34 -11.04
N PHE A 263 12.26 10.02 -10.87
CA PHE A 263 12.64 9.04 -11.88
C PHE A 263 11.92 9.30 -13.20
N ALA A 264 10.61 9.48 -13.17
CA ALA A 264 9.82 9.76 -14.38
C ALA A 264 10.25 11.10 -15.04
N ARG A 265 10.45 12.14 -14.24
CA ARG A 265 10.86 13.48 -14.73
C ARG A 265 12.27 13.48 -15.34
N LEU A 266 13.21 12.80 -14.69
CA LEU A 266 14.59 12.67 -15.19
C LEU A 266 14.63 11.78 -16.45
N GLY A 267 13.82 10.70 -16.46
CA GLY A 267 13.67 9.82 -17.61
C GLY A 267 13.15 10.52 -18.85
N ALA A 268 12.33 11.57 -18.70
CA ALA A 268 11.79 12.35 -19.81
C ALA A 268 12.89 13.04 -20.65
N GLY A 269 14.06 13.28 -20.08
CA GLY A 269 15.21 13.85 -20.80
C GLY A 269 15.85 12.92 -21.83
N PHE A 270 15.48 11.63 -21.88
CA PHE A 270 16.06 10.65 -22.81
C PHE A 270 15.21 10.37 -24.07
N GLY A 271 14.13 11.14 -24.26
CA GLY A 271 13.24 11.04 -25.41
C GLY A 271 12.05 10.09 -25.20
N ASP A 272 11.01 10.25 -26.05
CA ASP A 272 9.69 9.65 -25.88
C ASP A 272 9.72 8.12 -25.84
N LEU A 273 10.54 7.50 -26.67
CA LEU A 273 10.67 6.03 -26.71
C LEU A 273 11.22 5.47 -25.39
N THR A 274 12.24 6.13 -24.84
CA THR A 274 12.81 5.74 -23.53
C THR A 274 11.83 6.00 -22.40
N VAL A 275 11.03 7.07 -22.47
CA VAL A 275 9.95 7.34 -21.50
C VAL A 275 8.91 6.22 -21.54
N ALA A 276 8.46 5.82 -22.71
CA ALA A 276 7.52 4.71 -22.88
C ALA A 276 8.08 3.40 -22.30
N ALA A 277 9.34 3.08 -22.61
CA ALA A 277 10.02 1.91 -22.10
C ALA A 277 10.15 1.95 -20.55
N ASN A 278 10.56 3.09 -19.99
CA ASN A 278 10.66 3.28 -18.54
C ASN A 278 9.30 3.11 -17.85
N HIS A 279 8.23 3.66 -18.43
CA HIS A 279 6.88 3.54 -17.89
C HIS A 279 6.41 2.07 -17.85
N VAL A 280 6.62 1.32 -18.96
CA VAL A 280 6.31 -0.11 -19.02
C VAL A 280 7.05 -0.89 -17.94
N LEU A 281 8.36 -0.67 -17.79
CA LEU A 281 9.18 -1.38 -16.81
C LEU A 281 8.84 -0.99 -15.37
N LEU A 282 8.56 0.29 -15.08
CA LEU A 282 8.13 0.72 -13.75
C LEU A 282 6.80 0.07 -13.37
N ASN A 283 5.81 0.06 -14.26
CA ASN A 283 4.53 -0.60 -14.00
C ASN A 283 4.71 -2.10 -13.76
N LEU A 284 5.57 -2.77 -14.54
CA LEU A 284 5.92 -4.16 -14.32
C LEU A 284 6.50 -4.39 -12.92
N ILE A 285 7.51 -3.59 -12.54
CA ILE A 285 8.17 -3.70 -11.24
C ILE A 285 7.17 -3.46 -10.11
N LEU A 286 6.39 -2.38 -10.18
CA LEU A 286 5.39 -2.06 -9.16
C LEU A 286 4.38 -3.20 -9.00
N SER A 287 3.87 -3.75 -10.12
CA SER A 287 2.92 -4.87 -10.09
C SER A 287 3.51 -6.14 -9.48
N VAL A 288 4.75 -6.47 -9.85
CA VAL A 288 5.44 -7.68 -9.36
C VAL A 288 5.81 -7.54 -7.89
N THR A 289 6.27 -6.37 -7.46
CA THR A 289 6.68 -6.15 -6.07
C THR A 289 5.51 -6.07 -5.09
N LEU A 290 4.26 -5.82 -5.55
CA LEU A 290 3.07 -5.93 -4.71
C LEU A 290 2.87 -7.34 -4.11
N LEU A 291 3.39 -8.38 -4.77
CA LEU A 291 3.35 -9.73 -4.22
C LEU A 291 4.13 -9.82 -2.90
N LEU A 292 5.26 -9.12 -2.79
CA LEU A 292 6.10 -9.10 -1.59
C LEU A 292 5.44 -8.42 -0.38
N ASP A 293 4.32 -7.71 -0.56
CA ASP A 293 3.54 -7.14 0.54
C ASP A 293 2.99 -8.24 1.47
N GLY A 294 2.66 -9.41 0.96
CA GLY A 294 2.11 -10.50 1.77
C GLY A 294 3.05 -10.96 2.88
N PRO A 295 4.29 -11.38 2.59
CA PRO A 295 5.28 -11.70 3.62
C PRO A 295 5.61 -10.52 4.55
N ALA A 296 5.63 -9.29 4.02
CA ALA A 296 5.82 -8.08 4.83
C ALA A 296 4.68 -7.89 5.83
N ILE A 297 3.43 -8.10 5.43
CA ILE A 297 2.24 -8.08 6.29
C ILE A 297 2.30 -9.21 7.34
N ALA A 298 2.80 -10.38 6.98
CA ALA A 298 3.00 -11.46 7.95
C ALA A 298 4.06 -11.08 8.99
N ALA A 299 5.18 -10.45 8.57
CA ALA A 299 6.19 -9.92 9.48
C ALA A 299 5.61 -8.86 10.42
N GLU A 300 4.87 -7.89 9.88
CA GLU A 300 4.17 -6.84 10.62
C GLU A 300 3.26 -7.43 11.71
N THR A 301 2.44 -8.40 11.34
CA THR A 301 1.51 -9.08 12.27
C THR A 301 2.25 -9.81 13.40
N PHE A 302 3.22 -10.67 13.07
CA PHE A 302 3.91 -11.47 14.07
C PHE A 302 4.84 -10.64 14.95
N VAL A 303 5.56 -9.67 14.38
CA VAL A 303 6.42 -8.76 15.15
C VAL A 303 5.58 -7.86 16.07
N GLY A 304 4.45 -7.35 15.59
CA GLY A 304 3.52 -6.60 16.43
C GLY A 304 3.01 -7.44 17.61
N GLN A 305 2.60 -8.68 17.38
CA GLN A 305 2.19 -9.60 18.44
C GLN A 305 3.33 -9.92 19.41
N ALA A 306 4.57 -10.09 18.93
CA ALA A 306 5.75 -10.29 19.76
C ALA A 306 6.05 -9.07 20.63
N SER A 307 5.94 -7.86 20.06
CA SER A 307 6.13 -6.59 20.75
C SER A 307 5.12 -6.41 21.90
N GLY A 308 3.85 -6.74 21.67
CA GLY A 308 2.79 -6.69 22.67
C GLY A 308 2.85 -7.83 23.69
N ALA A 309 3.53 -8.93 23.43
CA ALA A 309 3.55 -10.10 24.29
C ALA A 309 4.11 -9.79 25.68
N ARG A 310 3.56 -10.44 26.73
CA ARG A 310 4.05 -10.28 28.11
C ARG A 310 5.26 -11.17 28.42
N GLN A 311 5.39 -12.28 27.72
CA GLN A 311 6.44 -13.29 27.92
C GLN A 311 7.00 -13.76 26.59
N ASN A 312 8.20 -14.30 26.60
CA ASN A 312 8.88 -14.91 25.44
C ASN A 312 9.05 -13.98 24.22
N LYS A 313 9.11 -12.66 24.43
CA LYS A 313 9.22 -11.67 23.34
C LYS A 313 10.36 -11.98 22.38
N ALA A 314 11.55 -12.32 22.89
CA ALA A 314 12.71 -12.62 22.08
C ALA A 314 12.47 -13.81 21.13
N ALA A 315 11.97 -14.92 21.66
CA ALA A 315 11.70 -16.12 20.86
C ALA A 315 10.60 -15.88 19.82
N LEU A 316 9.55 -15.11 20.18
CA LEU A 316 8.48 -14.73 19.25
C LEU A 316 9.00 -13.82 18.15
N PHE A 317 9.82 -12.83 18.47
CA PHE A 317 10.43 -11.90 17.51
C PHE A 317 11.40 -12.62 16.57
N ASP A 318 12.29 -13.46 17.11
CA ASP A 318 13.26 -14.20 16.29
C ASP A 318 12.58 -15.22 15.38
N ALA A 319 11.48 -15.85 15.82
CA ALA A 319 10.67 -16.72 14.97
C ALA A 319 9.94 -15.92 13.88
N ALA A 320 9.32 -14.77 14.23
CA ALA A 320 8.64 -13.88 13.28
C ALA A 320 9.58 -13.46 12.17
N TRP A 321 10.75 -12.94 12.52
CA TRP A 321 11.78 -12.51 11.57
C TRP A 321 12.22 -13.65 10.65
N ARG A 322 12.66 -14.79 11.22
CA ARG A 322 13.23 -15.89 10.44
C ARG A 322 12.24 -16.53 9.48
N GLU A 323 11.00 -16.78 9.94
CA GLU A 323 10.04 -17.51 9.12
C GLU A 323 9.47 -16.64 7.99
N THR A 324 9.26 -15.34 8.23
CA THR A 324 8.82 -14.43 7.17
C THR A 324 9.95 -14.08 6.20
N ALA A 325 11.21 -13.98 6.67
CA ALA A 325 12.38 -13.79 5.81
C ALA A 325 12.58 -14.94 4.81
N LYS A 326 12.30 -16.18 5.22
CA LYS A 326 12.36 -17.33 4.30
C LYS A 326 11.32 -17.20 3.18
N ILE A 327 10.10 -16.77 3.51
CA ILE A 327 9.03 -16.63 2.52
C ILE A 327 9.36 -15.52 1.53
N ILE A 328 9.75 -14.34 2.01
CA ILE A 328 10.04 -13.21 1.12
C ILE A 328 11.26 -13.47 0.25
N ALA A 329 12.29 -14.14 0.77
CA ALA A 329 13.46 -14.52 -0.01
C ALA A 329 13.12 -15.55 -1.10
N ALA A 330 12.28 -16.55 -0.78
CA ALA A 330 11.82 -17.54 -1.75
C ALA A 330 10.95 -16.89 -2.84
N GLU A 331 10.04 -15.98 -2.44
CA GLU A 331 9.16 -15.25 -3.36
C GLU A 331 9.95 -14.29 -4.24
N ALA A 332 10.88 -13.51 -3.69
CA ALA A 332 11.75 -12.63 -4.47
C ALA A 332 12.63 -13.39 -5.47
N LEU A 333 13.17 -14.56 -5.07
CA LEU A 333 13.92 -15.44 -5.96
C LEU A 333 13.02 -16.01 -7.07
N PHE A 334 11.81 -16.43 -6.73
CA PHE A 334 10.84 -16.92 -7.70
C PHE A 334 10.49 -15.83 -8.73
N LEU A 335 10.19 -14.60 -8.28
CA LEU A 335 9.89 -13.47 -9.15
C LEU A 335 11.07 -13.08 -10.04
N PHE A 336 12.29 -13.09 -9.48
CA PHE A 336 13.52 -12.88 -10.23
C PHE A 336 13.67 -13.93 -11.36
N LEU A 337 13.50 -15.21 -11.04
CA LEU A 337 13.59 -16.29 -12.03
C LEU A 337 12.49 -16.21 -13.09
N CYS A 338 11.26 -15.89 -12.69
CA CYS A 338 10.16 -15.67 -13.64
C CYS A 338 10.47 -14.52 -14.61
N LEU A 339 10.95 -13.40 -14.12
CA LEU A 339 11.31 -12.27 -14.96
C LEU A 339 12.52 -12.59 -15.84
N ALA A 340 13.52 -13.31 -15.32
CA ALA A 340 14.70 -13.70 -16.09
C ALA A 340 14.35 -14.62 -17.28
N VAL A 341 13.40 -15.55 -17.07
CA VAL A 341 13.00 -16.51 -18.11
C VAL A 341 11.95 -15.95 -19.05
N PHE A 342 10.94 -15.25 -18.52
CA PHE A 342 9.73 -14.84 -19.27
C PHE A 342 9.71 -13.37 -19.65
N SER A 343 10.80 -12.60 -19.45
CA SER A 343 10.83 -11.14 -19.69
C SER A 343 10.26 -10.71 -21.03
N SER A 344 10.66 -11.35 -22.13
CA SER A 344 10.18 -11.02 -23.47
C SER A 344 8.71 -11.33 -23.69
N ALA A 345 8.19 -12.39 -23.06
CA ALA A 345 6.77 -12.72 -23.14
C ALA A 345 5.93 -11.73 -22.30
N VAL A 346 6.41 -11.38 -21.11
CA VAL A 346 5.76 -10.40 -20.23
C VAL A 346 5.70 -9.03 -20.89
N LEU A 347 6.79 -8.57 -21.51
CA LEU A 347 6.80 -7.29 -22.26
C LEU A 347 5.78 -7.28 -23.41
N ARG A 348 5.69 -8.37 -24.19
CA ARG A 348 4.68 -8.48 -25.24
C ARG A 348 3.25 -8.40 -24.72
N VAL A 349 2.97 -9.03 -23.60
CA VAL A 349 1.63 -8.99 -22.97
C VAL A 349 1.30 -7.59 -22.46
N ILE A 350 2.28 -6.88 -21.87
CA ILE A 350 2.05 -5.53 -21.32
C ILE A 350 1.91 -4.47 -22.41
N VAL A 351 2.79 -4.52 -23.43
CA VAL A 351 2.81 -3.51 -24.51
C VAL A 351 1.69 -3.78 -25.52
N GLY A 352 1.31 -5.06 -25.71
CA GLY A 352 0.27 -5.45 -26.68
C GLY A 352 0.72 -5.31 -28.15
N ASP A 353 -0.26 -5.41 -29.06
CA ASP A 353 -0.04 -5.32 -30.50
C ASP A 353 -0.44 -3.92 -31.01
N GLY A 354 0.53 -3.06 -31.22
CA GLY A 354 0.36 -1.71 -31.75
C GLY A 354 1.42 -1.39 -32.81
N PRO A 355 1.29 -0.31 -33.57
CA PRO A 355 2.24 0.07 -34.63
C PRO A 355 3.68 0.17 -34.14
N ASP A 356 3.88 0.74 -32.95
CA ASP A 356 5.20 0.99 -32.35
C ASP A 356 5.60 -0.04 -31.29
N SER A 357 4.78 -1.07 -31.05
CA SER A 357 4.99 -2.06 -29.99
C SER A 357 6.37 -2.73 -30.05
N SER A 358 6.81 -3.09 -31.24
CA SER A 358 8.11 -3.75 -31.43
C SER A 358 9.28 -2.84 -31.04
N VAL A 359 9.18 -1.55 -31.31
CA VAL A 359 10.21 -0.55 -31.01
C VAL A 359 10.27 -0.29 -29.51
N VAL A 360 9.11 -0.12 -28.87
CA VAL A 360 9.00 0.05 -27.40
C VAL A 360 9.51 -1.20 -26.67
N ILE A 361 9.16 -2.41 -27.12
CA ILE A 361 9.65 -3.66 -26.54
C ILE A 361 11.17 -3.76 -26.67
N ALA A 362 11.73 -3.42 -27.83
CA ALA A 362 13.18 -3.46 -28.04
C ALA A 362 13.92 -2.49 -27.11
N GLU A 363 13.39 -1.27 -26.94
CA GLU A 363 13.96 -0.29 -26.00
C GLU A 363 13.82 -0.74 -24.54
N ALA A 364 12.65 -1.26 -24.15
CA ALA A 364 12.43 -1.80 -22.79
C ALA A 364 13.37 -2.97 -22.49
N GLN A 365 13.66 -3.84 -23.47
CA GLN A 365 14.60 -4.94 -23.30
C GLN A 365 16.02 -4.49 -22.92
N ARG A 366 16.46 -3.31 -23.36
CA ARG A 366 17.77 -2.74 -23.00
C ARG A 366 17.89 -2.48 -21.50
N PHE A 367 16.79 -2.08 -20.86
CA PHE A 367 16.75 -1.77 -19.42
C PHE A 367 16.17 -2.91 -18.58
N MET A 368 15.67 -3.97 -19.21
CA MET A 368 15.08 -5.13 -18.54
C MET A 368 15.97 -5.79 -17.47
N PRO A 369 17.30 -5.85 -17.61
CA PRO A 369 18.15 -6.40 -16.54
C PRO A 369 17.94 -5.73 -15.18
N TRP A 370 17.71 -4.40 -15.16
CA TRP A 370 17.42 -3.67 -13.92
C TRP A 370 16.10 -4.12 -13.28
N ALA A 371 15.07 -4.32 -14.11
CA ALA A 371 13.76 -4.80 -13.67
C ALA A 371 13.83 -6.23 -13.12
N ILE A 372 14.63 -7.12 -13.77
CA ILE A 372 14.84 -8.50 -13.34
C ILE A 372 15.44 -8.57 -11.92
N PHE A 373 16.41 -7.72 -11.60
CA PHE A 373 17.07 -7.71 -10.29
C PHE A 373 16.26 -7.00 -9.21
N MET A 374 15.23 -6.23 -9.58
CA MET A 374 14.47 -5.41 -8.62
C MET A 374 13.79 -6.23 -7.50
N PRO A 375 13.14 -7.38 -7.74
CA PRO A 375 12.54 -8.19 -6.67
C PRO A 375 13.55 -8.58 -5.58
N LEU A 376 14.79 -8.92 -5.96
CA LEU A 376 15.85 -9.24 -4.99
C LEU A 376 16.31 -8.00 -4.22
N ALA A 377 16.42 -6.86 -4.90
CA ALA A 377 16.86 -5.60 -4.28
C ALA A 377 15.88 -5.07 -3.26
N VAL A 378 14.56 -5.21 -3.51
CA VAL A 378 13.52 -4.70 -2.62
C VAL A 378 13.17 -5.66 -1.47
N ALA A 379 13.47 -6.94 -1.57
CA ALA A 379 13.04 -7.97 -0.62
C ALA A 379 13.39 -7.62 0.84
N ALA A 380 14.64 -7.19 1.08
CA ALA A 380 15.08 -6.80 2.42
C ALA A 380 14.32 -5.55 2.93
N ALA A 381 14.06 -4.57 2.06
CA ALA A 381 13.32 -3.37 2.42
C ALA A 381 11.87 -3.71 2.79
N TYR A 382 11.16 -4.53 2.00
CA TYR A 382 9.78 -4.96 2.29
C TYR A 382 9.70 -5.77 3.58
N GLN A 383 10.62 -6.72 3.80
CA GLN A 383 10.69 -7.49 5.03
C GLN A 383 10.84 -6.58 6.26
N LEU A 384 11.76 -5.64 6.18
CA LEU A 384 12.06 -4.73 7.29
C LEU A 384 10.97 -3.69 7.48
N ASP A 385 10.35 -3.20 6.42
CA ASP A 385 9.15 -2.35 6.52
C ASP A 385 8.09 -3.00 7.41
N GLY A 386 7.76 -4.28 7.17
CA GLY A 386 6.82 -5.03 8.01
C GLY A 386 7.30 -5.15 9.46
N VAL A 387 8.57 -5.44 9.68
CA VAL A 387 9.14 -5.54 11.04
C VAL A 387 9.04 -4.21 11.80
N PHE A 388 9.42 -3.09 11.17
CA PHE A 388 9.42 -1.78 11.81
C PHE A 388 7.99 -1.25 12.03
N ILE A 389 7.04 -1.52 11.12
CA ILE A 389 5.62 -1.19 11.31
C ILE A 389 5.04 -2.01 12.47
N GLY A 390 5.29 -3.32 12.53
CA GLY A 390 4.85 -4.18 13.62
C GLY A 390 5.41 -3.74 14.99
N ALA A 391 6.64 -3.27 15.02
CA ALA A 391 7.26 -2.68 16.21
C ALA A 391 6.83 -1.23 16.48
N THR A 392 5.98 -0.62 15.64
CA THR A 392 5.54 0.79 15.67
C THR A 392 6.70 1.80 15.68
N ARG A 393 7.79 1.48 14.95
CA ARG A 393 8.99 2.32 14.80
C ARG A 393 9.04 2.98 13.42
N ALA A 394 7.94 3.64 13.04
CA ALA A 394 7.84 4.37 11.77
C ALA A 394 8.78 5.58 11.69
N ASP A 395 9.25 6.10 12.85
CA ASP A 395 10.31 7.11 12.92
C ASP A 395 11.55 6.67 12.13
N LYS A 396 11.95 5.39 12.27
CA LYS A 396 13.10 4.86 11.54
C LYS A 396 12.81 4.62 10.05
N LEU A 397 11.58 4.21 9.72
CA LEU A 397 11.16 4.10 8.32
C LEU A 397 11.23 5.43 7.58
N ARG A 398 10.78 6.52 8.22
CA ARG A 398 10.86 7.88 7.70
C ARG A 398 12.33 8.31 7.51
N ASP A 399 13.14 8.19 8.56
CA ASP A 399 14.53 8.66 8.56
C ASP A 399 15.38 7.94 7.51
N THR A 400 15.24 6.60 7.42
CA THR A 400 15.96 5.79 6.43
C THR A 400 15.48 6.04 5.02
N MET A 401 14.18 6.32 4.83
CA MET A 401 13.64 6.69 3.54
C MET A 401 14.20 8.03 3.04
N ALA A 402 14.25 9.04 3.92
CA ALA A 402 14.83 10.35 3.58
C ALA A 402 16.29 10.22 3.15
N MET A 403 17.09 9.44 3.90
CA MET A 403 18.49 9.19 3.55
C MET A 403 18.62 8.45 2.21
N SER A 404 17.78 7.44 1.98
CA SER A 404 17.79 6.68 0.71
C SER A 404 17.39 7.55 -0.49
N ALA A 405 16.43 8.48 -0.31
CA ALA A 405 16.04 9.43 -1.35
C ALA A 405 17.18 10.40 -1.71
N LEU A 406 17.97 10.86 -0.71
CA LEU A 406 19.18 11.66 -0.97
C LEU A 406 20.21 10.86 -1.75
N VAL A 407 20.41 9.58 -1.41
CA VAL A 407 21.32 8.70 -2.15
C VAL A 407 20.84 8.51 -3.60
N PHE A 408 19.52 8.31 -3.83
CA PHE A 408 18.96 8.26 -5.18
C PHE A 408 19.35 9.51 -6.00
N GLY A 409 19.13 10.71 -5.44
CA GLY A 409 19.47 11.97 -6.12
C GLY A 409 20.95 12.09 -6.43
N ALA A 410 21.82 11.75 -5.48
CA ALA A 410 23.27 11.79 -5.67
C ALA A 410 23.75 10.79 -6.73
N VAL A 411 23.28 9.54 -6.67
CA VAL A 411 23.64 8.52 -7.67
C VAL A 411 23.11 8.89 -9.04
N ALA A 412 21.87 9.37 -9.17
CA ALA A 412 21.31 9.81 -10.43
C ALA A 412 22.16 10.95 -11.03
N ALA A 413 22.49 11.97 -10.23
CA ALA A 413 23.29 13.10 -10.69
C ALA A 413 24.70 12.69 -11.17
N LEU A 414 25.31 11.69 -10.55
CA LEU A 414 26.64 11.21 -10.92
C LEU A 414 26.63 10.22 -12.10
N SER A 415 25.63 9.35 -12.17
CA SER A 415 25.62 8.24 -13.14
C SER A 415 24.93 8.59 -14.45
N MET A 416 23.88 9.43 -14.45
CA MET A 416 23.17 9.80 -15.67
C MET A 416 24.06 10.47 -16.73
N PRO A 417 24.97 11.40 -16.39
CA PRO A 417 25.89 11.99 -17.38
C PRO A 417 26.84 10.97 -17.99
N LEU A 418 27.15 9.85 -17.30
CA LEU A 418 28.13 8.86 -17.75
C LEU A 418 27.48 7.74 -18.58
N ILE A 419 26.31 7.25 -18.14
CA ILE A 419 25.68 6.05 -18.72
C ILE A 419 24.20 6.27 -19.08
N GLY A 420 23.76 7.51 -19.15
CA GLY A 420 22.40 7.87 -19.58
C GLY A 420 21.30 7.22 -18.73
N ASN A 421 20.26 6.68 -19.37
CA ASN A 421 19.12 6.06 -18.70
C ASN A 421 19.49 4.82 -17.86
N HIS A 422 20.59 4.11 -18.19
CA HIS A 422 21.12 3.06 -17.30
C HIS A 422 21.53 3.61 -15.92
N GLY A 423 22.05 4.85 -15.87
CA GLY A 423 22.37 5.53 -14.62
C GLY A 423 21.14 5.83 -13.77
N LEU A 424 20.04 6.19 -14.40
CA LEU A 424 18.76 6.41 -13.73
C LEU A 424 18.22 5.12 -13.10
N TRP A 425 18.25 4.00 -13.84
CA TRP A 425 17.88 2.67 -13.35
C TRP A 425 18.80 2.17 -12.23
N MET A 426 20.11 2.43 -12.36
CA MET A 426 21.08 2.12 -11.31
C MET A 426 20.77 2.90 -10.03
N ALA A 427 20.42 4.19 -10.15
CA ALA A 427 20.04 5.01 -9.00
C ALA A 427 18.79 4.44 -8.29
N LEU A 428 17.79 4.00 -9.04
CA LEU A 428 16.58 3.38 -8.48
C LEU A 428 16.90 2.05 -7.77
N LEU A 429 17.74 1.20 -8.36
CA LEU A 429 18.15 -0.06 -7.74
C LEU A 429 18.93 0.19 -6.44
N ILE A 430 19.90 1.13 -6.48
CA ILE A 430 20.68 1.51 -5.29
C ILE A 430 19.77 2.12 -4.21
N PHE A 431 18.80 2.94 -4.57
CA PHE A 431 17.79 3.45 -3.63
C PHE A 431 17.08 2.32 -2.89
N MET A 432 16.63 1.30 -3.61
CA MET A 432 15.93 0.16 -3.01
C MET A 432 16.86 -0.69 -2.11
N LEU A 433 18.10 -0.90 -2.52
CA LEU A 433 19.11 -1.58 -1.70
C LEU A 433 19.46 -0.79 -0.43
N MET A 434 19.62 0.52 -0.55
CA MET A 434 19.92 1.41 0.58
C MET A 434 18.82 1.43 1.62
N ARG A 435 17.54 1.39 1.21
CA ARG A 435 16.42 1.24 2.16
C ARG A 435 16.59 0.02 3.04
N GLY A 436 16.87 -1.14 2.40
CA GLY A 436 17.12 -2.39 3.13
C GLY A 436 18.35 -2.29 4.05
N ALA A 437 19.46 -1.78 3.55
CA ALA A 437 20.72 -1.66 4.29
C ALA A 437 20.60 -0.71 5.52
N LEU A 438 19.98 0.45 5.35
CA LEU A 438 19.78 1.41 6.44
C LEU A 438 18.81 0.88 7.51
N LEU A 439 17.75 0.17 7.11
CA LEU A 439 16.85 -0.49 8.06
C LEU A 439 17.55 -1.63 8.81
N LEU A 440 18.43 -2.40 8.14
CA LEU A 440 19.29 -3.39 8.79
C LEU A 440 20.25 -2.74 9.78
N HIS A 441 20.84 -1.59 9.44
CA HIS A 441 21.65 -0.82 10.38
C HIS A 441 20.83 -0.37 11.61
N ALA A 442 19.56 -0.02 11.44
CA ALA A 442 18.65 0.32 12.52
C ALA A 442 18.08 -0.91 13.29
N TRP A 443 18.47 -2.13 12.93
CA TRP A 443 18.01 -3.38 13.56
C TRP A 443 18.14 -3.41 15.09
N PRO A 444 19.27 -2.96 15.71
CA PRO A 444 19.40 -2.95 17.17
C PRO A 444 18.30 -2.12 17.84
N VAL A 445 17.89 -1.03 17.21
CA VAL A 445 16.83 -0.13 17.74
C VAL A 445 15.48 -0.83 17.76
N VAL A 446 15.10 -1.51 16.66
CA VAL A 446 13.81 -2.21 16.61
C VAL A 446 13.79 -3.41 17.55
N LYS A 447 14.91 -4.17 17.63
CA LYS A 447 15.03 -5.30 18.54
C LYS A 447 14.89 -4.85 20.01
N ALA A 448 15.57 -3.79 20.40
CA ALA A 448 15.46 -3.21 21.74
C ALA A 448 14.03 -2.71 22.03
N ALA A 449 13.37 -2.05 21.10
CA ALA A 449 11.99 -1.60 21.25
C ALA A 449 11.02 -2.77 21.51
N VAL A 450 11.15 -3.86 20.74
CA VAL A 450 10.32 -5.07 20.93
C VAL A 450 10.59 -5.74 22.26
N LEU A 451 11.85 -5.85 22.68
CA LEU A 451 12.25 -6.52 23.93
C LEU A 451 12.00 -5.67 25.19
N GLY A 452 11.71 -4.38 25.03
CA GLY A 452 11.49 -3.47 26.16
C GLY A 452 12.79 -3.00 26.82
N HIS A 453 13.94 -3.06 26.12
CA HIS A 453 15.20 -2.52 26.59
C HIS A 453 15.31 -1.04 26.19
N SER A 454 15.59 -0.16 27.13
CA SER A 454 15.88 1.25 26.83
C SER A 454 17.28 1.37 26.22
N VAL A 455 17.35 1.55 24.91
CA VAL A 455 18.60 1.99 24.27
C VAL A 455 18.63 3.52 24.32
N GLY A 456 19.32 4.06 25.32
CA GLY A 456 19.84 5.43 25.31
C GLY A 456 18.86 6.59 25.09
N MET A 457 17.57 6.45 25.38
CA MET A 457 16.64 7.58 25.41
C MET A 457 16.36 8.02 26.85
N PRO A 458 16.38 9.34 27.15
CA PRO A 458 15.86 9.81 28.44
C PRO A 458 14.39 9.39 28.57
N PRO A 459 13.93 9.04 29.80
CA PRO A 459 12.55 8.64 30.02
C PRO A 459 11.62 9.75 29.55
N SER A 460 10.64 9.39 28.72
CA SER A 460 9.61 10.34 28.30
C SER A 460 8.86 10.81 29.55
N ARG A 461 8.69 12.13 29.70
CA ARG A 461 7.97 12.77 30.81
C ARG A 461 6.57 12.20 31.11
N ALA A 462 6.01 11.42 30.20
CA ALA A 462 4.70 10.79 30.33
C ALA A 462 4.66 9.58 31.31
N ALA A 463 5.80 9.04 31.77
CA ALA A 463 5.83 7.91 32.70
C ALA A 463 5.93 8.34 34.18
N GLN A 464 6.06 9.63 34.47
CA GLN A 464 6.23 10.13 35.84
C GLN A 464 4.93 10.65 36.49
N ASP A 465 3.83 10.78 35.76
CA ASP A 465 2.58 11.37 36.25
C ASP A 465 1.44 10.38 36.48
N LEU A 466 1.73 9.12 36.81
CA LEU A 466 0.70 8.19 37.28
C LEU A 466 0.68 8.24 38.83
N PRO A 467 -0.39 8.78 39.45
CA PRO A 467 -0.57 8.68 40.90
C PRO A 467 -0.72 7.21 41.31
N LYS A 468 -0.11 6.85 42.44
CA LYS A 468 -0.13 5.53 43.06
C LYS A 468 -1.53 5.10 43.50
#